data_df52fb0576650bbdfa1b16a41359f8e4
#
_entry.id   df52fb0576650bbdfa1b16a41359f8e4
#
_cell.length_a   1.000
_cell.length_b   1.000
_cell.length_c   1.000
_cell.angle_alpha   90.00
_cell.angle_beta   90.00
_cell.angle_gamma   90.00
#
_symmetry.space_group_name_H-M   'P 1'
#
loop_
_entity.id
_entity.type
_entity.pdbx_description
1 polymer ?
#
loop_
_entity_poly.entity_id
_entity_poly.type
_entity_poly.pdbx_seq_one_letter_code
_entity_poly.pdbx_strand_id
1 'polypeptide(L)'
;MKMTLKKKGQEGHVNHSLGSRIFEAVNLLLLILLGITTMYPFWDCLVVSMSSLKSYLSTSIHLWPSEWSFEGYAYMLGNESLWTSYANSIFITVAGTLINMLITIMAAYVLSKQELKGHRILMFLAVFTMMFTGGIIPTYIVIKDLGLMNSLWSMILPSAINTYNLIILRNFFADLPTELEEAALLDGCTEVGVLFRIMLPISKPAVTTIALFYAVDHWNDFFSAIMYINSREKWPLQLFLRSMLFESDAAYSSGGESLFLLGQPMKMAAVMLAIIPIMCAYPFFQKYFTKGILTGAVKG
;
A
#
# COMPACT_ATOMS: atom_id res chain seq x y z
N MET A 1 -21.36 17.44 -55.17
CA MET A 1 -20.91 18.65 -54.49
C MET A 1 -20.28 18.22 -53.15
N LYS A 2 -18.94 18.04 -53.18
CA LYS A 2 -18.16 17.53 -52.02
C LYS A 2 -17.76 18.71 -51.12
N MET A 3 -18.27 18.76 -49.92
CA MET A 3 -17.89 19.75 -48.93
C MET A 3 -16.82 19.13 -48.01
N THR A 4 -15.56 19.46 -48.29
CA THR A 4 -14.38 19.12 -47.46
C THR A 4 -14.30 20.08 -46.29
N LEU A 5 -14.72 19.65 -45.10
CA LEU A 5 -14.47 20.35 -43.85
C LEU A 5 -13.02 20.10 -43.38
N LYS A 6 -12.18 21.07 -43.67
CA LYS A 6 -10.81 21.17 -43.20
C LYS A 6 -10.83 21.65 -41.72
N LYS A 7 -10.79 20.75 -40.77
CA LYS A 7 -10.57 21.07 -39.33
C LYS A 7 -9.09 21.46 -39.13
N LYS A 8 -8.80 22.75 -39.22
CA LYS A 8 -7.53 23.32 -38.84
C LYS A 8 -7.48 23.35 -37.31
N GLY A 9 -6.70 22.47 -36.71
CA GLY A 9 -6.35 22.56 -35.29
C GLY A 9 -5.61 23.87 -35.06
N GLN A 10 -6.20 24.81 -34.38
CA GLN A 10 -5.52 25.93 -33.78
C GLN A 10 -4.71 25.40 -32.57
N GLU A 11 -3.45 25.04 -32.79
CA GLU A 11 -2.46 25.05 -31.73
C GLU A 11 -2.28 26.51 -31.32
N GLY A 12 -2.94 26.91 -30.25
CA GLY A 12 -2.76 28.21 -29.64
C GLY A 12 -1.29 28.32 -29.17
N HIS A 13 -0.45 28.99 -29.94
CA HIS A 13 0.82 29.48 -29.45
C HIS A 13 0.53 30.42 -28.27
N VAL A 14 0.60 29.89 -27.06
CA VAL A 14 0.63 30.69 -25.83
C VAL A 14 1.94 31.47 -25.89
N ASN A 15 1.87 32.74 -26.25
CA ASN A 15 3.01 33.63 -26.15
C ASN A 15 3.41 33.76 -24.69
N HIS A 16 4.39 32.95 -24.26
CA HIS A 16 4.95 33.01 -22.92
C HIS A 16 5.63 34.38 -22.74
N SER A 17 5.04 35.24 -21.93
CA SER A 17 5.69 36.47 -21.48
C SER A 17 6.99 36.14 -20.75
N LEU A 18 7.95 37.05 -20.68
CA LEU A 18 9.19 36.86 -19.91
C LEU A 18 8.87 36.41 -18.46
N GLY A 19 7.84 36.97 -17.83
CA GLY A 19 7.39 36.59 -16.51
C GLY A 19 6.91 35.11 -16.43
N SER A 20 6.20 34.62 -17.46
CA SER A 20 5.79 33.21 -17.52
C SER A 20 6.98 32.26 -17.60
N ARG A 21 8.00 32.61 -18.42
CA ARG A 21 9.23 31.79 -18.54
C ARG A 21 10.04 31.75 -17.24
N ILE A 22 10.14 32.87 -16.54
CA ILE A 22 10.81 32.96 -15.24
C ILE A 22 10.05 32.09 -14.21
N PHE A 23 8.73 32.21 -14.16
CA PHE A 23 7.89 31.42 -13.29
C PHE A 23 8.02 29.91 -13.57
N GLU A 24 7.99 29.51 -14.84
CA GLU A 24 8.18 28.11 -15.24
C GLU A 24 9.58 27.58 -14.83
N ALA A 25 10.64 28.39 -15.05
CA ALA A 25 12.00 28.02 -14.68
C ALA A 25 12.15 27.86 -13.15
N VAL A 26 11.59 28.81 -12.37
CA VAL A 26 11.61 28.75 -10.90
C VAL A 26 10.80 27.56 -10.40
N ASN A 27 9.62 27.33 -10.94
CA ASN A 27 8.78 26.18 -10.59
C ASN A 27 9.48 24.85 -10.92
N LEU A 28 10.09 24.74 -12.09
CA LEU A 28 10.87 23.56 -12.49
C LEU A 28 12.04 23.32 -11.53
N LEU A 29 12.77 24.37 -11.18
CA LEU A 29 13.90 24.29 -10.23
C LEU A 29 13.43 23.83 -8.85
N LEU A 30 12.32 24.36 -8.35
CA LEU A 30 11.71 23.93 -7.07
C LEU A 30 11.29 22.47 -7.12
N LEU A 31 10.67 22.02 -8.22
CA LEU A 31 10.28 20.62 -8.39
C LEU A 31 11.48 19.67 -8.47
N ILE A 32 12.57 20.08 -9.16
CA ILE A 32 13.82 19.31 -9.19
C ILE A 32 14.44 19.23 -7.80
N LEU A 33 14.53 20.34 -7.07
CA LEU A 33 15.03 20.38 -5.69
C LEU A 33 14.21 19.49 -4.77
N LEU A 34 12.89 19.56 -4.85
CA LEU A 34 11.99 18.68 -4.11
C LEU A 34 12.24 17.21 -4.47
N GLY A 35 12.35 16.89 -5.77
CA GLY A 35 12.64 15.54 -6.25
C GLY A 35 13.98 15.02 -5.70
N ILE A 36 15.05 15.81 -5.75
CA ILE A 36 16.36 15.41 -5.20
C ILE A 36 16.27 15.19 -3.69
N THR A 37 15.61 16.11 -2.95
CA THR A 37 15.48 16.00 -1.49
C THR A 37 14.67 14.76 -1.08
N THR A 38 13.63 14.42 -1.82
CA THR A 38 12.81 13.21 -1.54
C THR A 38 13.51 11.92 -1.95
N MET A 39 14.36 11.94 -2.98
CA MET A 39 15.12 10.76 -3.41
C MET A 39 16.37 10.49 -2.56
N TYR A 40 16.92 11.54 -1.93
CA TYR A 40 18.17 11.42 -1.16
C TYR A 40 18.12 10.35 -0.05
N PRO A 41 17.07 10.24 0.80
CA PRO A 41 17.02 9.20 1.84
C PRO A 41 17.08 7.77 1.28
N PHE A 42 16.45 7.53 0.12
CA PHE A 42 16.50 6.22 -0.53
C PHE A 42 17.88 5.93 -1.11
N TRP A 43 18.51 6.95 -1.68
CA TRP A 43 19.88 6.87 -2.18
C TRP A 43 20.87 6.60 -1.05
N ASP A 44 20.74 7.33 0.06
CA ASP A 44 21.56 7.15 1.27
C ASP A 44 21.42 5.73 1.82
N CYS A 45 20.19 5.22 1.99
CA CYS A 45 19.96 3.84 2.39
C CYS A 45 20.64 2.83 1.46
N LEU A 46 20.55 3.03 0.14
CA LEU A 46 21.16 2.16 -0.85
C LEU A 46 22.69 2.17 -0.75
N VAL A 47 23.29 3.37 -0.70
CA VAL A 47 24.76 3.55 -0.60
C VAL A 47 25.29 2.98 0.70
N VAL A 48 24.65 3.29 1.84
CA VAL A 48 25.06 2.78 3.15
C VAL A 48 24.91 1.27 3.22
N SER A 49 23.84 0.68 2.65
CA SER A 49 23.65 -0.78 2.63
C SER A 49 24.74 -1.56 1.92
N MET A 50 25.45 -0.90 0.99
CA MET A 50 26.57 -1.46 0.21
C MET A 50 27.94 -0.97 0.68
N SER A 51 28.02 -0.29 1.83
CA SER A 51 29.24 0.28 2.38
C SER A 51 29.78 -0.60 3.53
N SER A 52 31.12 -0.57 3.73
CA SER A 52 31.70 -1.10 4.97
C SER A 52 31.36 -0.16 6.14
N LEU A 53 31.40 -0.68 7.38
CA LEU A 53 31.21 0.15 8.57
C LEU A 53 32.25 1.27 8.65
N LYS A 54 33.49 1.01 8.22
CA LYS A 54 34.57 2.00 8.16
C LYS A 54 34.24 3.10 7.15
N SER A 55 33.72 2.76 5.99
CA SER A 55 33.27 3.71 4.97
C SER A 55 32.14 4.59 5.50
N TYR A 56 31.16 4.00 6.18
CA TYR A 56 30.05 4.74 6.81
C TYR A 56 30.53 5.75 7.84
N LEU A 57 31.46 5.35 8.73
CA LEU A 57 31.97 6.23 9.80
C LEU A 57 32.93 7.31 9.28
N SER A 58 33.47 7.18 8.08
CA SER A 58 34.45 8.13 7.52
C SER A 58 33.82 9.38 6.90
N THR A 59 32.52 9.38 6.59
CA THR A 59 31.84 10.47 5.91
C THR A 59 30.50 10.79 6.56
N SER A 60 30.11 12.07 6.56
CA SER A 60 28.81 12.51 7.09
C SER A 60 27.72 12.53 6.00
N ILE A 61 28.07 12.53 4.73
CA ILE A 61 27.15 12.52 3.60
C ILE A 61 27.53 11.36 2.67
N HIS A 62 26.64 10.39 2.51
CA HIS A 62 26.90 9.16 1.78
C HIS A 62 26.40 9.26 0.33
N LEU A 63 27.15 9.93 -0.53
CA LEU A 63 26.85 10.00 -1.96
C LEU A 63 27.34 8.78 -2.73
N TRP A 64 28.46 8.18 -2.27
CA TRP A 64 29.09 7.01 -2.87
C TRP A 64 29.90 6.23 -1.83
N PRO A 65 29.91 4.87 -1.86
CA PRO A 65 30.72 4.11 -0.92
C PRO A 65 32.21 4.35 -1.19
N SER A 66 32.99 4.69 -0.14
CA SER A 66 34.45 4.73 -0.25
C SER A 66 35.05 3.33 -0.27
N GLU A 67 34.37 2.37 0.36
CA GLU A 67 34.73 0.96 0.39
C GLU A 67 33.47 0.12 0.26
N TRP A 68 33.37 -0.70 -0.79
CA TRP A 68 32.21 -1.55 -1.05
C TRP A 68 32.26 -2.78 -0.15
N SER A 69 31.12 -3.08 0.50
CA SER A 69 30.94 -4.28 1.30
C SER A 69 29.50 -4.77 1.17
N PHE A 70 29.34 -6.08 0.96
CA PHE A 70 28.05 -6.76 0.92
C PHE A 70 27.83 -7.66 2.15
N GLU A 71 28.64 -7.51 3.19
CA GLU A 71 28.56 -8.29 4.43
C GLU A 71 27.18 -8.17 5.09
N GLY A 72 26.58 -6.97 5.10
CA GLY A 72 25.23 -6.75 5.59
C GLY A 72 24.18 -7.60 4.88
N TYR A 73 24.26 -7.67 3.55
CA TYR A 73 23.38 -8.52 2.75
C TYR A 73 23.63 -10.01 2.99
N ALA A 74 24.89 -10.43 3.02
CA ALA A 74 25.26 -11.83 3.29
C ALA A 74 24.74 -12.29 4.67
N TYR A 75 24.88 -11.46 5.69
CA TYR A 75 24.37 -11.74 7.03
C TYR A 75 22.84 -11.84 7.04
N MET A 76 22.16 -10.87 6.43
CA MET A 76 20.69 -10.83 6.40
C MET A 76 20.10 -12.01 5.61
N LEU A 77 20.67 -12.35 4.46
CA LEU A 77 20.20 -13.47 3.64
C LEU A 77 20.48 -14.84 4.28
N GLY A 78 21.50 -14.94 5.16
CA GLY A 78 21.75 -16.12 5.97
C GLY A 78 20.87 -16.24 7.23
N ASN A 79 20.06 -15.23 7.54
CA ASN A 79 19.24 -15.21 8.74
C ASN A 79 17.87 -15.89 8.50
N GLU A 80 17.64 -17.04 9.13
CA GLU A 80 16.37 -17.79 9.02
C GLU A 80 15.14 -16.97 9.48
N SER A 81 15.32 -16.09 10.49
CA SER A 81 14.24 -15.25 10.99
C SER A 81 13.77 -14.24 9.94
N LEU A 82 14.66 -13.77 9.05
CA LEU A 82 14.26 -12.90 7.93
C LEU A 82 13.30 -13.64 6.99
N TRP A 83 13.65 -14.85 6.57
CA TRP A 83 12.84 -15.64 5.64
C TRP A 83 11.50 -16.05 6.22
N THR A 84 11.48 -16.43 7.51
CA THR A 84 10.25 -16.71 8.25
C THR A 84 9.35 -15.47 8.30
N SER A 85 9.92 -14.30 8.59
CA SER A 85 9.19 -13.03 8.62
C SER A 85 8.67 -12.62 7.25
N TYR A 86 9.42 -12.89 6.17
CA TYR A 86 8.93 -12.72 4.80
C TYR A 86 7.73 -13.61 4.51
N ALA A 87 7.82 -14.91 4.84
CA ALA A 87 6.73 -15.85 4.63
C ALA A 87 5.47 -15.42 5.38
N ASN A 88 5.61 -14.97 6.63
CA ASN A 88 4.50 -14.46 7.44
C ASN A 88 3.87 -13.20 6.80
N SER A 89 4.70 -12.24 6.36
CA SER A 89 4.19 -11.02 5.70
C SER A 89 3.49 -11.33 4.38
N ILE A 90 4.03 -12.22 3.56
CA ILE A 90 3.39 -12.66 2.32
C ILE A 90 2.05 -13.33 2.62
N PHE A 91 2.01 -14.22 3.62
CA PHE A 91 0.77 -14.88 4.03
C PHE A 91 -0.28 -13.86 4.49
N ILE A 92 0.07 -12.95 5.41
CA ILE A 92 -0.83 -11.92 5.93
C ILE A 92 -1.35 -11.04 4.77
N THR A 93 -0.45 -10.61 3.90
CA THR A 93 -0.80 -9.73 2.77
C THR A 93 -1.71 -10.43 1.78
N VAL A 94 -1.37 -11.65 1.36
CA VAL A 94 -2.17 -12.38 0.35
C VAL A 94 -3.50 -12.84 0.94
N ALA A 95 -3.48 -13.55 2.06
CA ALA A 95 -4.70 -14.08 2.68
C ALA A 95 -5.61 -12.93 3.18
N GLY A 96 -5.01 -11.90 3.80
CA GLY A 96 -5.73 -10.72 4.25
C GLY A 96 -6.39 -9.98 3.10
N THR A 97 -5.64 -9.66 2.04
CA THR A 97 -6.18 -8.97 0.87
C THR A 97 -7.31 -9.77 0.21
N LEU A 98 -7.17 -11.09 0.07
CA LEU A 98 -8.23 -11.93 -0.51
C LEU A 98 -9.51 -11.91 0.32
N ILE A 99 -9.40 -12.03 1.64
CA ILE A 99 -10.55 -11.99 2.55
C ILE A 99 -11.20 -10.59 2.53
N ASN A 100 -10.39 -9.54 2.64
CA ASN A 100 -10.87 -8.17 2.61
C ASN A 100 -11.59 -7.87 1.29
N MET A 101 -11.02 -8.28 0.16
CA MET A 101 -11.64 -8.08 -1.15
C MET A 101 -12.94 -8.85 -1.29
N LEU A 102 -12.98 -10.11 -0.85
CA LEU A 102 -14.21 -10.91 -0.91
C LEU A 102 -15.34 -10.23 -0.14
N ILE A 103 -15.09 -9.86 1.12
CA ILE A 103 -16.10 -9.22 1.98
C ILE A 103 -16.48 -7.84 1.43
N THR A 104 -15.49 -7.02 1.03
CA THR A 104 -15.73 -5.66 0.53
C THR A 104 -16.51 -5.66 -0.78
N ILE A 105 -16.20 -6.56 -1.72
CA ILE A 105 -16.91 -6.67 -3.01
C ILE A 105 -18.37 -7.06 -2.78
N MET A 106 -18.62 -8.08 -1.95
CA MET A 106 -19.98 -8.53 -1.65
C MET A 106 -20.78 -7.41 -0.95
N ALA A 107 -20.20 -6.79 0.07
CA ALA A 107 -20.84 -5.70 0.80
C ALA A 107 -21.08 -4.47 -0.09
N ALA A 108 -20.10 -4.08 -0.91
CA ALA A 108 -20.20 -2.94 -1.81
C ALA A 108 -21.29 -3.15 -2.88
N TYR A 109 -21.41 -4.36 -3.42
CA TYR A 109 -22.45 -4.70 -4.38
C TYR A 109 -23.85 -4.61 -3.77
N VAL A 110 -24.06 -5.21 -2.60
CA VAL A 110 -25.35 -5.12 -1.90
C VAL A 110 -25.69 -3.67 -1.55
N LEU A 111 -24.73 -2.92 -1.02
CA LEU A 111 -24.92 -1.53 -0.63
C LEU A 111 -24.96 -0.55 -1.83
N SER A 112 -24.65 -0.95 -3.05
CA SER A 112 -24.85 -0.13 -4.24
C SER A 112 -26.33 -0.05 -4.64
N LYS A 113 -27.14 -1.02 -4.22
CA LYS A 113 -28.60 -1.09 -4.50
C LYS A 113 -29.38 -0.12 -3.62
N GLN A 114 -29.83 0.98 -4.20
CA GLN A 114 -30.60 1.99 -3.43
C GLN A 114 -31.99 1.50 -3.03
N GLU A 115 -32.53 0.52 -3.75
CA GLU A 115 -33.85 -0.10 -3.50
C GLU A 115 -33.84 -1.06 -2.32
N LEU A 116 -32.68 -1.43 -1.80
CA LEU A 116 -32.54 -2.34 -0.67
C LEU A 116 -33.26 -1.79 0.56
N LYS A 117 -34.20 -2.57 1.11
CA LYS A 117 -34.89 -2.19 2.34
C LYS A 117 -33.90 -2.00 3.48
N GLY A 118 -33.89 -0.82 4.09
CA GLY A 118 -32.93 -0.49 5.16
C GLY A 118 -31.58 0.05 4.65
N HIS A 119 -31.40 0.28 3.35
CA HIS A 119 -30.16 0.82 2.78
C HIS A 119 -29.63 2.05 3.54
N ARG A 120 -30.50 3.00 3.88
CA ARG A 120 -30.10 4.22 4.61
C ARG A 120 -29.52 3.91 6.00
N ILE A 121 -30.09 2.92 6.70
CA ILE A 121 -29.62 2.52 8.03
C ILE A 121 -28.27 1.81 7.90
N LEU A 122 -28.12 0.89 6.95
CA LEU A 122 -26.86 0.18 6.72
C LEU A 122 -25.73 1.13 6.32
N MET A 123 -26.00 2.08 5.43
CA MET A 123 -25.03 3.12 5.06
C MET A 123 -24.68 4.03 6.24
N PHE A 124 -25.67 4.43 7.04
CA PHE A 124 -25.41 5.20 8.26
C PHE A 124 -24.51 4.43 9.24
N LEU A 125 -24.79 3.13 9.47
CA LEU A 125 -23.96 2.30 10.34
C LEU A 125 -22.53 2.15 9.80
N ALA A 126 -22.37 1.94 8.49
CA ALA A 126 -21.06 1.89 7.87
C ALA A 126 -20.27 3.19 8.10
N VAL A 127 -20.86 4.34 7.80
CA VAL A 127 -20.21 5.65 8.02
C VAL A 127 -19.95 5.90 9.51
N PHE A 128 -20.88 5.50 10.38
CA PHE A 128 -20.71 5.61 11.82
C PHE A 128 -19.46 4.87 12.31
N THR A 129 -19.24 3.62 11.88
CA THR A 129 -18.04 2.85 12.25
C THR A 129 -16.74 3.50 11.74
N MET A 130 -16.79 4.28 10.67
CA MET A 130 -15.63 5.03 10.19
C MET A 130 -15.27 6.20 11.11
N MET A 131 -16.27 6.85 11.71
CA MET A 131 -16.09 8.01 12.58
C MET A 131 -15.85 7.63 14.04
N PHE A 132 -16.41 6.50 14.47
CA PHE A 132 -16.35 6.05 15.86
C PHE A 132 -15.66 4.68 15.93
N THR A 133 -14.39 4.69 16.31
CA THR A 133 -13.62 3.46 16.59
C THR A 133 -13.67 3.14 18.06
N GLY A 134 -13.75 1.86 18.42
CA GLY A 134 -13.72 1.43 19.83
C GLY A 134 -12.37 1.71 20.52
N GLY A 135 -11.32 1.96 19.74
CA GLY A 135 -9.96 2.18 20.23
C GLY A 135 -9.18 0.89 20.44
N ILE A 136 -7.91 1.04 20.83
CA ILE A 136 -6.93 -0.05 20.91
C ILE A 136 -7.31 -1.05 22.00
N ILE A 137 -7.68 -0.57 23.21
CA ILE A 137 -7.94 -1.45 24.36
C ILE A 137 -9.15 -2.36 24.14
N PRO A 138 -10.35 -1.88 23.75
CA PRO A 138 -11.47 -2.74 23.41
C PRO A 138 -11.16 -3.75 22.32
N THR A 139 -10.46 -3.34 21.25
CA THR A 139 -10.06 -4.26 20.16
C THR A 139 -9.14 -5.36 20.67
N TYR A 140 -8.17 -5.02 21.52
CA TYR A 140 -7.29 -6.01 22.14
C TYR A 140 -8.05 -7.03 22.98
N ILE A 141 -9.02 -6.57 23.79
CA ILE A 141 -9.85 -7.45 24.63
C ILE A 141 -10.63 -8.43 23.75
N VAL A 142 -11.29 -7.93 22.69
CA VAL A 142 -12.05 -8.79 21.77
C VAL A 142 -11.15 -9.85 21.11
N ILE A 143 -9.96 -9.47 20.63
CA ILE A 143 -9.01 -10.41 20.01
C ILE A 143 -8.56 -11.47 21.03
N LYS A 144 -8.32 -11.06 22.28
CA LYS A 144 -7.95 -11.95 23.37
C LYS A 144 -9.07 -12.94 23.70
N ASP A 145 -10.30 -12.45 23.84
CA ASP A 145 -11.47 -13.26 24.19
C ASP A 145 -11.85 -14.25 23.08
N LEU A 146 -11.59 -13.89 21.82
CA LEU A 146 -11.72 -14.77 20.68
C LEU A 146 -10.60 -15.82 20.56
N GLY A 147 -9.59 -15.79 21.45
CA GLY A 147 -8.47 -16.73 21.41
C GLY A 147 -7.51 -16.53 20.23
N LEU A 148 -7.55 -15.37 19.58
CA LEU A 148 -6.73 -15.05 18.40
C LEU A 148 -5.33 -14.55 18.74
N MET A 149 -5.00 -14.34 20.03
CA MET A 149 -3.67 -13.89 20.44
C MET A 149 -2.58 -14.84 19.96
N ASN A 150 -1.44 -14.28 19.57
CA ASN A 150 -0.29 -14.99 19.03
C ASN A 150 -0.61 -15.84 17.79
N SER A 151 -1.52 -15.35 16.93
CA SER A 151 -1.91 -15.97 15.66
C SER A 151 -1.83 -14.94 14.54
N LEU A 152 -1.40 -15.33 13.33
CA LEU A 152 -1.41 -14.45 12.16
C LEU A 152 -2.84 -13.97 11.79
N TRP A 153 -3.86 -14.72 12.18
CA TRP A 153 -5.26 -14.35 11.99
C TRP A 153 -5.68 -13.12 12.80
N SER A 154 -5.00 -12.83 13.91
CA SER A 154 -5.24 -11.60 14.68
C SER A 154 -4.89 -10.33 13.93
N MET A 155 -4.07 -10.41 12.89
CA MET A 155 -3.73 -9.28 12.03
C MET A 155 -4.68 -9.15 10.81
N ILE A 156 -5.41 -10.23 10.46
CA ILE A 156 -6.27 -10.28 9.29
C ILE A 156 -7.73 -10.00 9.65
N LEU A 157 -8.27 -10.75 10.63
CA LEU A 157 -9.71 -10.74 10.90
C LEU A 157 -10.23 -9.41 11.46
N PRO A 158 -9.55 -8.70 12.37
CA PRO A 158 -10.02 -7.40 12.87
C PRO A 158 -10.13 -6.31 11.81
N SER A 159 -9.30 -6.40 10.77
CA SER A 159 -9.26 -5.48 9.63
C SER A 159 -9.94 -6.05 8.38
N ALA A 160 -10.81 -7.08 8.53
CA ALA A 160 -11.41 -7.80 7.41
C ALA A 160 -12.25 -6.91 6.47
N ILE A 161 -12.73 -5.77 6.95
CA ILE A 161 -13.39 -4.76 6.14
C ILE A 161 -12.91 -3.36 6.55
N ASN A 162 -12.56 -2.54 5.55
CA ASN A 162 -12.27 -1.13 5.71
C ASN A 162 -13.42 -0.33 5.11
N THR A 163 -14.09 0.47 5.93
CA THR A 163 -15.28 1.22 5.50
C THR A 163 -14.99 2.24 4.41
N TYR A 164 -13.81 2.86 4.42
CA TYR A 164 -13.39 3.79 3.36
C TYR A 164 -13.31 3.08 2.00
N ASN A 165 -12.64 1.93 1.94
CA ASN A 165 -12.52 1.10 0.76
C ASN A 165 -13.89 0.58 0.29
N LEU A 166 -14.75 0.20 1.23
CA LEU A 166 -16.13 -0.22 0.98
C LEU A 166 -16.93 0.88 0.28
N ILE A 167 -16.89 2.12 0.80
CA ILE A 167 -17.64 3.25 0.25
C ILE A 167 -17.15 3.60 -1.16
N ILE A 168 -15.84 3.60 -1.40
CA ILE A 168 -15.28 3.86 -2.74
C ILE A 168 -15.78 2.82 -3.73
N LEU A 169 -15.67 1.53 -3.40
CA LEU A 169 -16.08 0.47 -4.31
C LEU A 169 -17.60 0.46 -4.52
N ARG A 170 -18.37 0.71 -3.45
CA ARG A 170 -19.82 0.87 -3.51
C ARG A 170 -20.24 2.01 -4.45
N ASN A 171 -19.61 3.17 -4.35
CA ASN A 171 -19.90 4.28 -5.22
C ASN A 171 -19.59 3.95 -6.67
N PHE A 172 -18.46 3.27 -6.92
CA PHE A 172 -18.12 2.83 -8.26
C PHE A 172 -19.19 1.88 -8.86
N PHE A 173 -19.68 0.92 -8.08
CA PHE A 173 -20.77 0.03 -8.51
C PHE A 173 -22.08 0.79 -8.73
N ALA A 174 -22.41 1.77 -7.87
CA ALA A 174 -23.62 2.57 -8.01
C ALA A 174 -23.61 3.52 -9.23
N ASP A 175 -22.42 3.89 -9.74
CA ASP A 175 -22.25 4.72 -10.92
C ASP A 175 -22.37 3.94 -12.25
N LEU A 176 -22.42 2.60 -12.20
CA LEU A 176 -22.63 1.79 -13.39
C LEU A 176 -24.08 1.85 -13.84
N PRO A 177 -24.33 1.82 -15.17
CA PRO A 177 -25.69 1.80 -15.71
C PRO A 177 -26.49 0.60 -15.20
N THR A 178 -27.67 0.85 -14.64
CA THR A 178 -28.57 -0.21 -14.11
C THR A 178 -29.08 -1.14 -15.20
N GLU A 179 -29.16 -0.66 -16.43
CA GLU A 179 -29.61 -1.41 -17.60
C GLU A 179 -28.73 -2.65 -17.88
N LEU A 180 -27.44 -2.61 -17.53
CA LEU A 180 -26.53 -3.74 -17.68
C LEU A 180 -26.92 -4.92 -16.75
N GLU A 181 -27.38 -4.59 -15.57
CA GLU A 181 -27.81 -5.54 -14.59
C GLU A 181 -29.19 -6.10 -14.90
N GLU A 182 -30.14 -5.20 -15.24
CA GLU A 182 -31.50 -5.58 -15.63
C GLU A 182 -31.49 -6.50 -16.85
N ALA A 183 -30.70 -6.19 -17.89
CA ALA A 183 -30.56 -7.05 -19.06
C ALA A 183 -30.03 -8.45 -18.68
N ALA A 184 -29.05 -8.53 -17.81
CA ALA A 184 -28.49 -9.81 -17.38
C ALA A 184 -29.50 -10.65 -16.57
N LEU A 185 -30.29 -10.00 -15.72
CA LEU A 185 -31.33 -10.67 -14.94
C LEU A 185 -32.46 -11.20 -15.87
N LEU A 186 -32.83 -10.43 -16.91
CA LEU A 186 -33.77 -10.87 -17.95
C LEU A 186 -33.25 -12.06 -18.77
N ASP A 187 -31.92 -12.11 -18.99
CA ASP A 187 -31.24 -13.25 -19.62
C ASP A 187 -31.10 -14.48 -18.70
N GLY A 188 -31.65 -14.41 -17.47
CA GLY A 188 -31.67 -15.52 -16.51
C GLY A 188 -30.42 -15.63 -15.64
N CYS A 189 -29.55 -14.62 -15.60
CA CYS A 189 -28.45 -14.58 -14.66
C CYS A 189 -28.96 -14.43 -13.22
N THR A 190 -28.28 -15.09 -12.26
CA THR A 190 -28.51 -14.84 -10.84
C THR A 190 -27.78 -13.56 -10.41
N GLU A 191 -28.17 -12.93 -9.30
CA GLU A 191 -27.50 -11.76 -8.71
C GLU A 191 -25.99 -11.99 -8.52
N VAL A 192 -25.60 -13.17 -8.04
CA VAL A 192 -24.20 -13.56 -7.92
C VAL A 192 -23.52 -13.64 -9.30
N GLY A 193 -24.24 -14.16 -10.30
CA GLY A 193 -23.78 -14.20 -11.69
C GLY A 193 -23.55 -12.80 -12.27
N VAL A 194 -24.45 -11.88 -12.01
CA VAL A 194 -24.31 -10.45 -12.41
C VAL A 194 -23.07 -9.85 -11.77
N LEU A 195 -22.87 -10.02 -10.46
CA LEU A 195 -21.69 -9.52 -9.76
C LEU A 195 -20.39 -10.02 -10.40
N PHE A 196 -20.23 -11.36 -10.53
CA PHE A 196 -18.94 -11.92 -10.94
C PHE A 196 -18.69 -11.87 -12.45
N ARG A 197 -19.73 -11.93 -13.30
CA ARG A 197 -19.57 -11.98 -14.76
C ARG A 197 -19.68 -10.62 -15.44
N ILE A 198 -20.33 -9.63 -14.80
CA ILE A 198 -20.60 -8.32 -15.40
C ILE A 198 -19.97 -7.21 -14.58
N MET A 199 -20.39 -7.04 -13.32
CA MET A 199 -19.99 -5.90 -12.50
C MET A 199 -18.47 -5.91 -12.20
N LEU A 200 -17.91 -7.03 -11.77
CA LEU A 200 -16.47 -7.14 -11.46
C LEU A 200 -15.56 -6.94 -12.67
N PRO A 201 -15.82 -7.54 -13.86
CA PRO A 201 -15.01 -7.29 -15.05
C PRO A 201 -15.00 -5.83 -15.50
N ILE A 202 -16.14 -5.15 -15.44
CA ILE A 202 -16.24 -3.72 -15.78
C ILE A 202 -15.50 -2.87 -14.74
N SER A 203 -15.56 -3.27 -13.47
CA SER A 203 -14.98 -2.55 -12.32
C SER A 203 -13.51 -2.90 -12.06
N LYS A 204 -12.84 -3.65 -12.93
CA LYS A 204 -11.43 -4.07 -12.73
C LYS A 204 -10.50 -2.95 -12.23
N PRO A 205 -10.54 -1.71 -12.76
CA PRO A 205 -9.65 -0.65 -12.27
C PRO A 205 -9.89 -0.30 -10.80
N ALA A 206 -11.16 -0.16 -10.38
CA ALA A 206 -11.53 0.14 -9.01
C ALA A 206 -11.17 -1.03 -8.08
N VAL A 207 -11.55 -2.24 -8.45
CA VAL A 207 -11.25 -3.48 -7.70
C VAL A 207 -9.74 -3.64 -7.48
N THR A 208 -8.92 -3.44 -8.53
CA THR A 208 -7.47 -3.52 -8.44
C THR A 208 -6.88 -2.44 -7.52
N THR A 209 -7.43 -1.23 -7.56
CA THR A 209 -7.00 -0.13 -6.69
C THR A 209 -7.28 -0.44 -5.22
N ILE A 210 -8.48 -0.92 -4.91
CA ILE A 210 -8.86 -1.30 -3.53
C ILE A 210 -8.04 -2.52 -3.05
N ALA A 211 -7.78 -3.49 -3.92
CA ALA A 211 -6.91 -4.62 -3.59
C ALA A 211 -5.49 -4.17 -3.24
N LEU A 212 -4.96 -3.18 -3.97
CA LEU A 212 -3.65 -2.61 -3.65
C LEU A 212 -3.66 -1.88 -2.29
N PHE A 213 -4.70 -1.12 -1.96
CA PHE A 213 -4.80 -0.46 -0.66
C PHE A 213 -4.74 -1.49 0.47
N TYR A 214 -5.53 -2.55 0.41
CA TYR A 214 -5.47 -3.63 1.38
C TYR A 214 -4.10 -4.32 1.43
N ALA A 215 -3.51 -4.61 0.27
CA ALA A 215 -2.20 -5.25 0.22
C ALA A 215 -1.09 -4.39 0.85
N VAL A 216 -1.11 -3.08 0.61
CA VAL A 216 -0.16 -2.13 1.19
C VAL A 216 -0.39 -1.98 2.70
N ASP A 217 -1.65 -1.92 3.15
CA ASP A 217 -1.98 -1.85 4.56
C ASP A 217 -1.45 -3.08 5.31
N HIS A 218 -1.73 -4.29 4.82
CA HIS A 218 -1.24 -5.53 5.43
C HIS A 218 0.29 -5.65 5.39
N TRP A 219 0.93 -5.27 4.28
CA TRP A 219 2.38 -5.33 4.16
C TRP A 219 3.09 -4.42 5.16
N ASN A 220 2.52 -3.25 5.46
CA ASN A 220 3.12 -2.24 6.34
C ASN A 220 2.66 -2.36 7.81
N ASP A 221 1.74 -3.28 8.13
CA ASP A 221 1.20 -3.39 9.49
C ASP A 221 2.21 -4.02 10.45
N PHE A 222 2.87 -3.18 11.23
CA PHE A 222 3.72 -3.60 12.34
C PHE A 222 3.02 -3.43 13.69
N PHE A 223 2.04 -2.51 13.76
CA PHE A 223 1.43 -2.15 15.03
C PHE A 223 0.56 -3.28 15.59
N SER A 224 -0.27 -3.88 14.73
CA SER A 224 -1.07 -5.07 15.11
C SER A 224 -0.16 -6.24 15.52
N ALA A 225 0.99 -6.39 14.84
CA ALA A 225 1.96 -7.43 15.20
C ALA A 225 2.54 -7.22 16.62
N ILE A 226 2.91 -6.00 16.99
CA ILE A 226 3.39 -5.69 18.35
C ILE A 226 2.33 -5.99 19.39
N MET A 227 1.07 -5.70 19.08
CA MET A 227 -0.03 -5.84 20.03
C MET A 227 -0.44 -7.29 20.23
N TYR A 228 -0.40 -8.13 19.17
CA TYR A 228 -1.06 -9.43 19.19
C TYR A 228 -0.11 -10.62 19.05
N ILE A 229 1.14 -10.43 18.56
CA ILE A 229 2.09 -11.52 18.29
C ILE A 229 3.21 -11.53 19.31
N ASN A 230 3.29 -12.59 20.10
CA ASN A 230 4.33 -12.74 21.14
C ASN A 230 5.55 -13.55 20.66
N SER A 231 5.33 -14.54 19.77
CA SER A 231 6.39 -15.45 19.30
C SER A 231 7.14 -14.84 18.11
N ARG A 232 8.49 -14.80 18.19
CA ARG A 232 9.35 -14.29 17.11
C ARG A 232 9.17 -15.04 15.78
N GLU A 233 8.85 -16.31 15.81
CA GLU A 233 8.59 -17.14 14.63
C GLU A 233 7.37 -16.68 13.81
N LYS A 234 6.46 -15.93 14.43
CA LYS A 234 5.25 -15.39 13.81
C LYS A 234 5.35 -13.90 13.46
N TRP A 235 6.52 -13.30 13.67
CA TRP A 235 6.69 -11.89 13.36
C TRP A 235 6.60 -11.64 11.85
N PRO A 236 5.82 -10.65 11.41
CA PRO A 236 5.91 -10.15 10.05
C PRO A 236 7.19 -9.34 9.85
N LEU A 237 7.54 -9.12 8.59
CA LEU A 237 8.77 -8.45 8.20
C LEU A 237 8.93 -7.06 8.82
N GLN A 238 7.85 -6.27 8.91
CA GLN A 238 7.90 -4.92 9.47
C GLN A 238 8.23 -4.92 10.97
N LEU A 239 7.72 -5.90 11.73
CA LEU A 239 8.08 -6.04 13.15
C LEU A 239 9.53 -6.53 13.32
N PHE A 240 9.97 -7.47 12.47
CA PHE A 240 11.35 -7.93 12.43
C PHE A 240 12.31 -6.77 12.13
N LEU A 241 12.05 -5.96 11.13
CA LEU A 241 12.85 -4.78 10.79
C LEU A 241 12.90 -3.78 11.95
N ARG A 242 11.76 -3.49 12.54
CA ARG A 242 11.69 -2.59 13.67
C ARG A 242 12.57 -3.11 14.84
N SER A 243 12.50 -4.39 15.17
CA SER A 243 13.34 -4.97 16.21
C SER A 243 14.83 -4.80 15.90
N MET A 244 15.22 -5.04 14.64
CA MET A 244 16.60 -4.83 14.18
C MET A 244 17.08 -3.38 14.32
N LEU A 245 16.19 -2.42 14.01
CA LEU A 245 16.54 -1.00 14.09
C LEU A 245 16.71 -0.51 15.52
N PHE A 246 15.85 -0.97 16.46
CA PHE A 246 15.81 -0.46 17.83
C PHE A 246 16.58 -1.33 18.84
N GLU A 247 16.57 -2.67 18.71
CA GLU A 247 17.31 -3.55 19.64
C GLU A 247 18.83 -3.37 19.52
N SER A 248 19.33 -3.03 18.33
CA SER A 248 20.74 -2.72 18.14
C SER A 248 21.16 -1.42 18.82
N ASP A 249 20.25 -0.45 19.00
CA ASP A 249 20.54 0.78 19.73
C ASP A 249 20.57 0.53 21.26
N ALA A 250 19.74 -0.40 21.76
CA ALA A 250 19.76 -0.84 23.14
C ALA A 250 21.01 -1.68 23.48
N ALA A 251 21.45 -2.54 22.55
CA ALA A 251 22.70 -3.30 22.68
C ALA A 251 23.93 -2.38 22.65
N TYR A 252 23.89 -1.29 21.90
CA TYR A 252 24.90 -0.24 21.92
C TYR A 252 25.08 0.36 23.33
N SER A 253 23.96 0.60 24.03
CA SER A 253 23.95 1.17 25.38
C SER A 253 24.44 0.18 26.44
N SER A 254 24.42 -1.14 26.17
CA SER A 254 24.77 -2.21 27.12
C SER A 254 26.15 -2.88 26.89
N GLY A 255 26.95 -2.37 25.94
CA GLY A 255 28.34 -2.83 25.72
C GLY A 255 28.48 -4.17 24.97
N GLY A 256 27.48 -4.59 24.26
CA GLY A 256 27.52 -5.79 23.41
C GLY A 256 28.29 -5.58 22.10
N GLU A 257 29.56 -6.00 22.05
CA GLU A 257 30.46 -5.77 20.91
C GLU A 257 30.05 -6.47 19.59
N SER A 258 29.33 -7.58 19.62
CA SER A 258 29.13 -8.44 18.44
C SER A 258 28.06 -7.94 17.45
N LEU A 259 27.02 -7.24 17.91
CA LEU A 259 26.03 -6.59 17.02
C LEU A 259 26.52 -5.23 16.53
N PHE A 260 27.47 -4.63 17.23
CA PHE A 260 28.09 -3.36 16.88
C PHE A 260 28.93 -3.44 15.59
N LEU A 261 29.55 -4.58 15.33
CA LEU A 261 30.44 -4.76 14.16
C LEU A 261 29.73 -4.70 12.80
N LEU A 262 28.43 -4.91 12.74
CA LEU A 262 27.66 -4.85 11.49
C LEU A 262 26.90 -3.52 11.31
N GLY A 263 26.71 -2.75 12.39
CA GLY A 263 26.25 -1.36 12.43
C GLY A 263 25.15 -0.94 11.46
N GLN A 264 25.16 0.32 11.07
CA GLN A 264 24.19 0.93 10.14
C GLN A 264 24.14 0.25 8.75
N PRO A 265 25.24 -0.21 8.12
CA PRO A 265 25.16 -0.89 6.84
C PRO A 265 24.23 -2.11 6.84
N MET A 266 24.25 -2.93 7.91
CA MET A 266 23.38 -4.10 8.03
C MET A 266 21.90 -3.68 8.18
N LYS A 267 21.62 -2.64 8.98
CA LYS A 267 20.27 -2.09 9.14
C LYS A 267 19.72 -1.63 7.79
N MET A 268 20.53 -0.89 7.02
CA MET A 268 20.14 -0.41 5.70
C MET A 268 19.99 -1.54 4.69
N ALA A 269 20.80 -2.59 4.76
CA ALA A 269 20.62 -3.79 3.94
C ALA A 269 19.27 -4.49 4.26
N ALA A 270 18.88 -4.60 5.52
CA ALA A 270 17.58 -5.14 5.91
C ALA A 270 16.42 -4.29 5.37
N VAL A 271 16.52 -2.96 5.46
CA VAL A 271 15.53 -2.02 4.91
C VAL A 271 15.43 -2.18 3.39
N MET A 272 16.57 -2.23 2.69
CA MET A 272 16.59 -2.42 1.23
C MET A 272 15.95 -3.75 0.80
N LEU A 273 16.26 -4.85 1.50
CA LEU A 273 15.60 -6.12 1.27
C LEU A 273 14.07 -6.00 1.42
N ALA A 274 13.58 -5.35 2.48
CA ALA A 274 12.14 -5.20 2.72
C ALA A 274 11.40 -4.35 1.67
N ILE A 275 12.08 -3.45 0.99
CA ILE A 275 11.50 -2.61 -0.06
C ILE A 275 11.33 -3.37 -1.38
N ILE A 276 12.17 -4.39 -1.66
CA ILE A 276 12.17 -5.13 -2.93
C ILE A 276 10.79 -5.65 -3.33
N PRO A 277 10.00 -6.33 -2.48
CA PRO A 277 8.69 -6.85 -2.89
C PRO A 277 7.72 -5.75 -3.32
N ILE A 278 7.73 -4.60 -2.62
CA ILE A 278 6.88 -3.45 -2.97
C ILE A 278 7.32 -2.87 -4.32
N MET A 279 8.62 -2.70 -4.53
CA MET A 279 9.17 -2.21 -5.81
C MET A 279 8.83 -3.13 -6.97
N CYS A 280 8.88 -4.45 -6.76
CA CYS A 280 8.50 -5.44 -7.78
C CYS A 280 6.99 -5.44 -8.06
N ALA A 281 6.17 -5.20 -7.05
CA ALA A 281 4.71 -5.17 -7.19
C ALA A 281 4.21 -3.88 -7.88
N TYR A 282 4.86 -2.73 -7.63
CA TYR A 282 4.42 -1.42 -8.10
C TYR A 282 4.15 -1.33 -9.62
N PRO A 283 5.02 -1.79 -10.53
CA PRO A 283 4.78 -1.69 -11.98
C PRO A 283 3.52 -2.43 -12.44
N PHE A 284 3.14 -3.51 -11.75
CA PHE A 284 1.92 -4.26 -12.07
C PHE A 284 0.66 -3.46 -11.75
N PHE A 285 0.70 -2.65 -10.69
CA PHE A 285 -0.43 -1.85 -10.25
C PHE A 285 -0.49 -0.49 -10.96
N GLN A 286 0.64 0.11 -11.32
CA GLN A 286 0.73 1.42 -11.96
C GLN A 286 -0.15 1.54 -13.22
N LYS A 287 -0.21 0.51 -14.04
CA LYS A 287 -1.02 0.49 -15.27
C LYS A 287 -2.53 0.61 -15.02
N TYR A 288 -3.00 0.26 -13.81
CA TYR A 288 -4.43 0.38 -13.45
C TYR A 288 -4.73 1.73 -12.81
N PHE A 289 -3.78 2.32 -12.08
CA PHE A 289 -3.91 3.67 -11.51
C PHE A 289 -4.13 4.75 -12.57
N THR A 290 -3.33 4.74 -13.62
CA THR A 290 -3.41 5.76 -14.68
C THR A 290 -4.75 5.73 -15.42
N LYS A 291 -5.44 4.59 -15.47
CA LYS A 291 -6.75 4.44 -16.10
C LYS A 291 -7.92 4.78 -15.16
N GLY A 292 -7.79 4.52 -13.86
CA GLY A 292 -8.85 4.72 -12.87
C GLY A 292 -9.03 6.18 -12.44
N ILE A 293 -7.93 6.92 -12.28
CA ILE A 293 -7.95 8.33 -11.84
C ILE A 293 -8.51 9.24 -12.96
N LEU A 294 -8.20 8.93 -14.24
CA LEU A 294 -8.68 9.72 -15.37
C LEU A 294 -10.19 9.62 -15.58
N THR A 295 -10.83 8.50 -15.24
CA THR A 295 -12.29 8.35 -15.38
C THR A 295 -13.06 9.08 -14.27
N GLY A 296 -12.49 9.28 -13.10
CA GLY A 296 -13.08 10.07 -12.00
C GLY A 296 -12.90 11.60 -12.17
N ALA A 297 -11.82 12.03 -12.81
CA ALA A 297 -11.50 13.45 -12.97
C ALA A 297 -12.17 14.14 -14.18
N VAL A 298 -12.77 13.39 -15.12
CA VAL A 298 -13.37 13.94 -16.35
C VAL A 298 -14.88 14.20 -16.19
N LYS A 299 -15.48 13.90 -15.04
CA LYS A 299 -16.89 14.21 -14.72
C LYS A 299 -17.06 15.50 -13.90
N GLY A 300 -16.15 16.48 -14.08
CA GLY A 300 -16.28 17.83 -13.54
C GLY A 300 -16.56 18.82 -14.67
#